data_78cd909097c6e51028c593a765c10a15
#
_entry.id   78cd909097c6e51028c593a765c10a15
#
_cell.length_a   1.000
_cell.length_b   1.000
_cell.length_c   1.000
_cell.angle_alpha   90.00
_cell.angle_beta   90.00
_cell.angle_gamma   90.00
#
_symmetry.space_group_name_H-M   'P 1'
#
loop_
_entity.id
_entity.type
_entity.pdbx_description
1 polymer ?
#
loop_
_entity_poly.entity_id
_entity_poly.type
_entity_poly.pdbx_seq_one_letter_code
_entity_poly.pdbx_strand_id
1 'polypeptide(L)'
;HTWRESTTDLKDGTDMIKLFYIDLFCGAGGTSTGVENARYEDEQCAKVVACVNHDANAIASHAANHPDALHFTEDIRTLELSPLVAHVERMKKIYPDAYVVLWASLECTNFSKAKGGQPRNADSRTLAEHLFRYIESIDPDYIQIENVEEFMSWGDMDEKGHPISKDKGRCYEKWKRNVKRYGYDFDWRILNAADYGAYTTRKRFFGIFA
;
A
#
# COMPACT_ATOMS: atom_id res chain seq x y z
N HIS A 1 12.22 57.48 0.22
CA HIS A 1 12.70 56.13 0.49
C HIS A 1 11.48 55.26 0.74
N THR A 2 11.03 54.58 -0.31
CA THR A 2 9.97 53.57 -0.28
C THR A 2 10.59 52.22 0.09
N TRP A 3 10.22 51.73 1.24
CA TRP A 3 10.53 50.35 1.63
C TRP A 3 9.65 49.43 0.75
N ARG A 4 10.28 48.61 -0.09
CA ARG A 4 9.64 47.42 -0.65
C ARG A 4 9.59 46.41 0.43
N GLU A 5 8.37 46.11 0.90
CA GLU A 5 8.13 44.88 1.66
C GLU A 5 8.39 43.69 0.74
N SER A 6 9.42 42.92 1.09
CA SER A 6 9.67 41.62 0.52
C SER A 6 8.56 40.72 1.09
N THR A 7 7.54 40.45 0.30
CA THR A 7 6.68 39.30 0.54
C THR A 7 7.51 38.07 0.29
N THR A 8 8.11 37.53 1.36
CA THR A 8 8.48 36.12 1.39
C THR A 8 7.17 35.36 1.27
N ASP A 9 6.87 34.87 0.07
CA ASP A 9 5.86 33.83 -0.11
C ASP A 9 6.26 32.68 0.80
N LEU A 10 5.53 32.55 1.92
CA LEU A 10 5.53 31.36 2.72
C LEU A 10 5.03 30.26 1.77
N LYS A 11 5.94 29.43 1.26
CA LYS A 11 5.55 28.25 0.50
C LYS A 11 4.56 27.49 1.38
N ASP A 12 3.34 27.38 0.91
CA ASP A 12 2.35 26.55 1.55
C ASP A 12 2.94 25.13 1.64
N GLY A 13 2.94 24.51 2.84
CA GLY A 13 3.55 23.20 3.05
C GLY A 13 3.01 22.10 2.11
N THR A 14 1.96 22.39 1.33
CA THR A 14 1.42 21.52 0.29
C THR A 14 2.38 21.37 -0.91
N ASP A 15 3.21 22.37 -1.22
CA ASP A 15 4.16 22.32 -2.34
C ASP A 15 5.28 21.29 -2.15
N MET A 16 5.53 20.85 -0.92
CA MET A 16 6.57 19.88 -0.59
C MET A 16 6.09 18.43 -0.67
N ILE A 17 4.77 18.19 -0.62
CA ILE A 17 4.22 16.85 -0.77
C ILE A 17 4.32 16.41 -2.23
N LYS A 18 5.15 15.40 -2.50
CA LYS A 18 5.38 14.81 -3.82
C LYS A 18 4.69 13.48 -4.03
N LEU A 19 4.27 12.84 -2.93
CA LEU A 19 3.59 11.55 -2.96
C LEU A 19 2.41 11.60 -1.98
N PHE A 20 1.24 11.17 -2.39
CA PHE A 20 0.18 10.87 -1.44
C PHE A 20 -0.31 9.42 -1.57
N TYR A 21 -0.51 8.79 -0.44
CA TYR A 21 -0.74 7.37 -0.31
C TYR A 21 -2.18 7.03 0.04
N ILE A 22 -2.70 6.01 -0.62
CA ILE A 22 -3.86 5.24 -0.18
C ILE A 22 -3.33 3.92 0.39
N ASP A 23 -3.51 3.70 1.69
CA ASP A 23 -2.97 2.54 2.42
C ASP A 23 -4.04 1.46 2.58
N LEU A 24 -3.98 0.43 1.75
CA LEU A 24 -4.86 -0.74 1.84
C LEU A 24 -4.26 -1.77 2.81
N PHE A 25 -5.11 -2.33 3.66
CA PHE A 25 -4.73 -3.20 4.79
C PHE A 25 -3.86 -2.48 5.81
N CYS A 26 -4.18 -1.22 6.09
CA CYS A 26 -3.34 -0.29 6.85
C CYS A 26 -3.01 -0.75 8.28
N GLY A 27 -3.74 -1.73 8.84
CA GLY A 27 -3.58 -2.15 10.22
C GLY A 27 -3.64 -0.96 11.19
N ALA A 28 -2.78 -0.95 12.19
CA ALA A 28 -2.68 0.14 13.17
C ALA A 28 -1.84 1.34 12.70
N GLY A 29 -1.36 1.36 11.43
CA GLY A 29 -0.69 2.51 10.84
C GLY A 29 0.85 2.44 10.77
N GLY A 30 1.45 1.25 10.82
CA GLY A 30 2.91 1.13 10.73
C GLY A 30 3.48 1.67 9.42
N THR A 31 2.88 1.31 8.29
CA THR A 31 3.24 1.84 6.97
C THR A 31 2.98 3.34 6.90
N SER A 32 1.81 3.79 7.31
CA SER A 32 1.41 5.20 7.28
C SER A 32 2.36 6.07 8.09
N THR A 33 2.80 5.61 9.28
CA THR A 33 3.82 6.29 10.08
C THR A 33 5.15 6.40 9.33
N GLY A 34 5.59 5.33 8.66
CA GLY A 34 6.80 5.34 7.85
C GLY A 34 6.72 6.32 6.68
N VAL A 35 5.58 6.35 5.98
CA VAL A 35 5.31 7.29 4.88
C VAL A 35 5.38 8.74 5.36
N GLU A 36 4.69 9.09 6.44
CA GLU A 36 4.62 10.47 6.94
C GLU A 36 5.93 10.93 7.61
N ASN A 37 6.79 9.99 8.01
CA ASN A 37 8.15 10.28 8.47
C ASN A 37 9.17 10.40 7.33
N ALA A 38 8.80 10.06 6.09
CA ALA A 38 9.70 10.20 4.95
C ALA A 38 10.06 11.68 4.71
N ARG A 39 11.34 11.93 4.45
CA ARG A 39 11.89 13.27 4.21
C ARG A 39 12.66 13.28 2.90
N TYR A 40 12.54 14.38 2.19
CA TYR A 40 13.38 14.73 1.07
C TYR A 40 13.91 16.15 1.32
N GLU A 41 15.22 16.34 1.31
CA GLU A 41 15.86 17.63 1.68
C GLU A 41 15.36 18.18 3.04
N ASP A 42 15.23 17.30 4.04
CA ASP A 42 14.74 17.55 5.40
C ASP A 42 13.25 17.94 5.51
N GLU A 43 12.53 18.04 4.38
CA GLU A 43 11.10 18.36 4.36
C GLU A 43 10.23 17.09 4.21
N GLN A 44 9.03 17.10 4.78
CA GLN A 44 8.07 16.03 4.58
C GLN A 44 7.65 15.97 3.11
N CYS A 45 7.88 14.83 2.46
CA CYS A 45 7.61 14.66 1.02
C CYS A 45 6.42 13.74 0.71
N ALA A 46 5.89 13.04 1.71
CA ALA A 46 4.81 12.08 1.51
C ALA A 46 3.73 12.22 2.60
N LYS A 47 2.48 11.95 2.24
CA LYS A 47 1.31 11.99 3.13
C LYS A 47 0.39 10.82 2.86
N VAL A 48 -0.22 10.27 3.92
CA VAL A 48 -1.30 9.28 3.80
C VAL A 48 -2.62 10.03 3.81
N VAL A 49 -3.41 9.86 2.75
CA VAL A 49 -4.68 10.60 2.58
C VAL A 49 -5.91 9.73 2.80
N ALA A 50 -5.78 8.41 2.63
CA ALA A 50 -6.86 7.47 2.91
C ALA A 50 -6.29 6.11 3.34
N CYS A 51 -7.05 5.38 4.13
CA CYS A 51 -6.69 4.03 4.56
C CYS A 51 -7.93 3.13 4.66
N VAL A 52 -7.72 1.85 4.45
CA VAL A 52 -8.77 0.83 4.47
C VAL A 52 -8.31 -0.36 5.31
N ASN A 53 -9.14 -0.78 6.25
CA ASN A 53 -8.98 -2.05 6.97
C ASN A 53 -10.35 -2.53 7.46
N HIS A 54 -10.56 -3.84 7.49
CA HIS A 54 -11.82 -4.42 7.98
C HIS A 54 -11.92 -4.46 9.51
N ASP A 55 -10.79 -4.37 10.23
CA ASP A 55 -10.74 -4.41 11.69
C ASP A 55 -10.96 -2.99 12.27
N ALA A 56 -12.07 -2.83 13.00
CA ALA A 56 -12.43 -1.56 13.63
C ALA A 56 -11.42 -1.09 14.68
N ASN A 57 -10.76 -2.02 15.41
CA ASN A 57 -9.74 -1.64 16.41
C ASN A 57 -8.46 -1.14 15.71
N ALA A 58 -8.09 -1.76 14.61
CA ALA A 58 -6.97 -1.29 13.79
C ALA A 58 -7.25 0.11 13.26
N ILE A 59 -8.44 0.35 12.70
CA ILE A 59 -8.85 1.68 12.22
C ILE A 59 -8.90 2.72 13.35
N ALA A 60 -9.41 2.38 14.53
CA ALA A 60 -9.43 3.30 15.68
C ALA A 60 -8.00 3.71 16.10
N SER A 61 -7.07 2.74 16.14
CA SER A 61 -5.66 3.01 16.41
C SER A 61 -5.01 3.86 15.33
N HIS A 62 -5.30 3.55 14.06
CA HIS A 62 -4.79 4.30 12.91
C HIS A 62 -5.28 5.75 12.95
N ALA A 63 -6.59 5.96 13.18
CA ALA A 63 -7.19 7.30 13.24
C ALA A 63 -6.62 8.15 14.38
N ALA A 64 -6.27 7.55 15.51
CA ALA A 64 -5.63 8.25 16.62
C ALA A 64 -4.22 8.79 16.26
N ASN A 65 -3.49 8.08 15.38
CA ASN A 65 -2.13 8.46 14.98
C ASN A 65 -2.08 9.26 13.66
N HIS A 66 -3.08 9.08 12.80
CA HIS A 66 -3.18 9.70 11.47
C HIS A 66 -4.57 10.34 11.27
N PRO A 67 -4.94 11.36 12.05
CA PRO A 67 -6.30 11.91 12.08
C PRO A 67 -6.69 12.62 10.77
N ASP A 68 -5.74 13.03 9.96
CA ASP A 68 -5.98 13.74 8.69
C ASP A 68 -6.34 12.79 7.53
N ALA A 69 -6.10 11.49 7.68
CA ALA A 69 -6.45 10.51 6.66
C ALA A 69 -7.96 10.19 6.69
N LEU A 70 -8.54 9.90 5.53
CA LEU A 70 -9.90 9.35 5.45
C LEU A 70 -9.86 7.85 5.77
N HIS A 71 -10.68 7.41 6.72
CA HIS A 71 -10.68 6.04 7.22
C HIS A 71 -11.91 5.26 6.74
N PHE A 72 -11.68 4.04 6.23
CA PHE A 72 -12.72 3.09 5.86
C PHE A 72 -12.57 1.81 6.70
N THR A 73 -13.61 1.50 7.50
CA THR A 73 -13.71 0.24 8.26
C THR A 73 -14.47 -0.77 7.43
N GLU A 74 -13.86 -1.24 6.35
CA GLU A 74 -14.50 -2.04 5.32
C GLU A 74 -13.56 -3.15 4.82
N ASP A 75 -14.16 -4.22 4.30
CA ASP A 75 -13.41 -5.22 3.53
C ASP A 75 -13.07 -4.67 2.15
N ILE A 76 -11.81 -4.77 1.74
CA ILE A 76 -11.35 -4.28 0.43
C ILE A 76 -12.09 -4.91 -0.75
N ARG A 77 -12.66 -6.11 -0.57
CA ARG A 77 -13.40 -6.84 -1.60
C ARG A 77 -14.75 -6.20 -1.89
N THR A 78 -15.37 -5.60 -0.89
CA THR A 78 -16.76 -5.11 -0.92
C THR A 78 -16.88 -3.61 -0.74
N LEU A 79 -15.80 -2.90 -0.34
CA LEU A 79 -15.82 -1.45 -0.19
C LEU A 79 -16.42 -0.78 -1.43
N GLU A 80 -17.40 0.08 -1.24
CA GLU A 80 -17.91 0.97 -2.27
C GLU A 80 -16.84 2.04 -2.57
N LEU A 81 -16.36 2.12 -3.83
CA LEU A 81 -15.17 2.91 -4.16
C LEU A 81 -15.47 4.38 -4.45
N SER A 82 -16.71 4.77 -4.74
CA SER A 82 -17.03 6.15 -5.11
C SER A 82 -16.62 7.20 -4.07
N PRO A 83 -16.79 6.97 -2.75
CA PRO A 83 -16.32 7.93 -1.75
C PRO A 83 -14.79 8.05 -1.71
N LEU A 84 -14.08 6.92 -1.89
CA LEU A 84 -12.61 6.91 -1.95
C LEU A 84 -12.11 7.65 -3.20
N VAL A 85 -12.69 7.36 -4.37
CA VAL A 85 -12.34 8.02 -5.64
C VAL A 85 -12.59 9.52 -5.54
N ALA A 86 -13.75 9.95 -5.02
CA ALA A 86 -14.05 11.38 -4.84
C ALA A 86 -13.05 12.05 -3.91
N HIS A 87 -12.58 11.36 -2.87
CA HIS A 87 -11.53 11.88 -1.97
C HIS A 87 -10.19 11.99 -2.68
N VAL A 88 -9.77 10.98 -3.44
CA VAL A 88 -8.53 11.02 -4.23
C VAL A 88 -8.55 12.19 -5.22
N GLU A 89 -9.64 12.40 -5.94
CA GLU A 89 -9.78 13.53 -6.87
C GLU A 89 -9.70 14.89 -6.17
N ARG A 90 -10.20 14.98 -4.94
CA ARG A 90 -10.01 16.18 -4.11
C ARG A 90 -8.55 16.36 -3.71
N MET A 91 -7.84 15.27 -3.35
CA MET A 91 -6.42 15.33 -2.99
C MET A 91 -5.53 15.72 -4.18
N LYS A 92 -5.85 15.25 -5.40
CA LYS A 92 -5.18 15.70 -6.63
C LYS A 92 -5.29 17.22 -6.86
N LYS A 93 -6.39 17.84 -6.40
CA LYS A 93 -6.55 19.31 -6.48
C LYS A 93 -5.76 20.06 -5.41
N ILE A 94 -5.62 19.46 -4.21
CA ILE A 94 -4.84 20.05 -3.10
C ILE A 94 -3.34 19.89 -3.34
N TYR A 95 -2.92 18.77 -3.92
CA TYR A 95 -1.52 18.41 -4.21
C TYR A 95 -1.32 18.15 -5.71
N PRO A 96 -1.42 19.18 -6.56
CA PRO A 96 -1.48 19.01 -8.01
C PRO A 96 -0.20 18.43 -8.62
N ASP A 97 0.94 18.58 -7.94
CA ASP A 97 2.25 18.08 -8.38
C ASP A 97 2.65 16.76 -7.69
N ALA A 98 1.74 16.18 -6.89
CA ALA A 98 2.02 14.94 -6.19
C ALA A 98 1.54 13.72 -6.98
N TYR A 99 2.34 12.67 -6.97
CA TYR A 99 1.97 11.36 -7.51
C TYR A 99 1.07 10.58 -6.55
N VAL A 100 0.14 9.84 -7.11
CA VAL A 100 -0.78 8.95 -6.37
C VAL A 100 -0.13 7.60 -6.18
N VAL A 101 0.00 7.15 -4.94
CA VAL A 101 0.54 5.84 -4.60
C VAL A 101 -0.54 4.97 -3.97
N LEU A 102 -0.80 3.83 -4.57
CA LEU A 102 -1.61 2.77 -3.99
C LEU A 102 -0.70 1.79 -3.25
N TRP A 103 -0.76 1.78 -1.92
CA TRP A 103 -0.03 0.82 -1.10
C TRP A 103 -0.95 -0.33 -0.69
N ALA A 104 -0.45 -1.57 -0.76
CA ALA A 104 -1.17 -2.74 -0.28
C ALA A 104 -0.24 -3.69 0.48
N SER A 105 -0.45 -3.78 1.80
CA SER A 105 0.14 -4.81 2.66
C SER A 105 -0.78 -6.03 2.65
N LEU A 106 -0.68 -6.84 1.59
CA LEU A 106 -1.59 -7.96 1.37
C LEU A 106 -1.50 -8.99 2.50
N GLU A 107 -2.65 -9.46 3.00
CA GLU A 107 -2.67 -10.46 4.06
C GLU A 107 -1.94 -11.74 3.66
N CYS A 108 -0.96 -12.13 4.50
CA CYS A 108 -0.04 -13.23 4.22
C CYS A 108 -0.45 -14.56 4.87
N THR A 109 -1.63 -14.65 5.49
CA THR A 109 -2.05 -15.82 6.29
C THR A 109 -1.93 -17.15 5.53
N ASN A 110 -1.93 -17.13 4.20
CA ASN A 110 -1.80 -18.30 3.34
C ASN A 110 -0.43 -18.49 2.70
N PHE A 111 0.49 -17.52 2.84
CA PHE A 111 1.84 -17.60 2.28
C PHE A 111 2.89 -17.89 3.35
N SER A 112 2.63 -17.54 4.63
CA SER A 112 3.60 -17.68 5.72
C SER A 112 3.84 -19.14 6.13
N LYS A 113 5.13 -19.47 6.36
CA LYS A 113 5.58 -20.75 6.94
C LYS A 113 5.08 -20.96 8.37
N ALA A 114 4.66 -19.91 9.07
CA ALA A 114 4.25 -19.95 10.47
C ALA A 114 2.98 -20.80 10.73
N LYS A 115 2.22 -21.17 9.70
CA LYS A 115 0.98 -21.97 9.83
C LYS A 115 1.18 -23.49 9.94
N GLY A 116 2.43 -24.01 9.96
CA GLY A 116 2.68 -25.40 10.30
C GLY A 116 1.91 -26.45 9.49
N GLY A 117 1.64 -26.22 8.19
CA GLY A 117 0.95 -27.18 7.32
C GLY A 117 -0.58 -27.20 7.42
N GLN A 118 -1.19 -26.27 8.14
CA GLN A 118 -2.66 -26.13 8.18
C GLN A 118 -3.25 -25.80 6.79
N PRO A 119 -4.48 -26.27 6.45
CA PRO A 119 -5.15 -25.93 5.21
C PRO A 119 -5.23 -24.41 5.04
N ARG A 120 -4.93 -23.94 3.82
CA ARG A 120 -4.89 -22.52 3.49
C ARG A 120 -6.26 -22.06 3.02
N ASN A 121 -6.73 -20.92 3.53
CA ASN A 121 -8.01 -20.37 3.09
C ASN A 121 -7.87 -19.79 1.67
N ALA A 122 -8.71 -20.24 0.74
CA ALA A 122 -8.72 -19.74 -0.63
C ALA A 122 -9.02 -18.21 -0.72
N ASP A 123 -9.84 -17.70 0.21
CA ASP A 123 -10.27 -16.30 0.21
C ASP A 123 -9.13 -15.29 0.34
N SER A 124 -8.13 -15.55 1.18
CA SER A 124 -7.00 -14.62 1.34
C SER A 124 -6.03 -14.61 0.16
N ARG A 125 -6.14 -15.57 -0.76
CA ARG A 125 -5.37 -15.57 -2.02
C ARG A 125 -6.02 -14.68 -3.08
N THR A 126 -7.32 -14.47 -2.98
CA THR A 126 -8.07 -13.59 -3.89
C THR A 126 -7.86 -12.10 -3.57
N LEU A 127 -7.35 -11.76 -2.37
CA LEU A 127 -7.13 -10.35 -2.00
C LEU A 127 -6.20 -9.61 -2.98
N ALA A 128 -5.16 -10.28 -3.47
CA ALA A 128 -4.30 -9.71 -4.51
C ALA A 128 -5.05 -9.44 -5.84
N GLU A 129 -6.07 -10.25 -6.15
CA GLU A 129 -6.89 -10.07 -7.35
C GLU A 129 -7.88 -8.91 -7.18
N HIS A 130 -8.37 -8.65 -5.97
CA HIS A 130 -9.24 -7.49 -5.71
C HIS A 130 -8.54 -6.14 -5.85
N LEU A 131 -7.20 -6.11 -5.91
CA LEU A 131 -6.45 -4.89 -6.14
C LEU A 131 -6.79 -4.23 -7.49
N PHE A 132 -7.16 -5.02 -8.51
CA PHE A 132 -7.48 -4.50 -9.85
C PHE A 132 -8.61 -3.46 -9.83
N ARG A 133 -9.66 -3.65 -9.02
CA ARG A 133 -10.76 -2.69 -8.91
C ARG A 133 -10.30 -1.32 -8.40
N TYR A 134 -9.28 -1.30 -7.51
CA TYR A 134 -8.67 -0.06 -7.02
C TYR A 134 -7.79 0.58 -8.10
N ILE A 135 -7.00 -0.21 -8.81
CA ILE A 135 -6.17 0.27 -9.92
C ILE A 135 -7.06 0.93 -10.97
N GLU A 136 -8.13 0.26 -11.40
CA GLU A 136 -9.05 0.76 -12.42
C GLU A 136 -9.83 2.02 -11.97
N SER A 137 -10.13 2.14 -10.68
CA SER A 137 -10.94 3.25 -10.17
C SER A 137 -10.12 4.47 -9.77
N ILE A 138 -8.88 4.30 -9.32
CA ILE A 138 -8.01 5.36 -8.79
C ILE A 138 -7.01 5.84 -9.83
N ASP A 139 -6.58 4.94 -10.72
CA ASP A 139 -5.52 5.16 -11.71
C ASP A 139 -4.24 5.72 -11.03
N PRO A 140 -3.61 4.94 -10.13
CA PRO A 140 -2.45 5.41 -9.37
C PRO A 140 -1.21 5.48 -10.27
N ASP A 141 -0.32 6.44 -9.99
CA ASP A 141 0.98 6.55 -10.67
C ASP A 141 1.93 5.42 -10.25
N TYR A 142 1.83 5.00 -8.98
CA TYR A 142 2.63 3.92 -8.41
C TYR A 142 1.77 2.96 -7.61
N ILE A 143 2.11 1.66 -7.69
CA ILE A 143 1.53 0.63 -6.83
C ILE A 143 2.67 0.00 -6.04
N GLN A 144 2.57 0.02 -4.71
CA GLN A 144 3.55 -0.57 -3.81
C GLN A 144 2.93 -1.73 -3.04
N ILE A 145 3.59 -2.87 -3.05
CA ILE A 145 3.12 -4.11 -2.43
C ILE A 145 4.09 -4.54 -1.34
N GLU A 146 3.58 -4.85 -0.16
CA GLU A 146 4.34 -5.52 0.90
C GLU A 146 3.77 -6.91 1.14
N ASN A 147 4.65 -7.91 1.33
CA ASN A 147 4.26 -9.25 1.70
C ASN A 147 5.45 -10.04 2.31
N VAL A 148 5.18 -11.28 2.72
CA VAL A 148 6.23 -12.24 3.05
C VAL A 148 6.97 -12.71 1.79
N GLU A 149 8.21 -13.19 1.94
CA GLU A 149 9.01 -13.71 0.80
C GLU A 149 8.28 -14.82 0.04
N GLU A 150 7.49 -15.64 0.75
CA GLU A 150 6.72 -16.74 0.19
C GLU A 150 5.63 -16.31 -0.79
N PHE A 151 5.27 -15.03 -0.84
CA PHE A 151 4.33 -14.48 -1.81
C PHE A 151 4.75 -14.79 -3.26
N MET A 152 6.05 -14.73 -3.56
CA MET A 152 6.59 -15.10 -4.87
C MET A 152 6.40 -16.58 -5.23
N SER A 153 6.09 -17.41 -4.23
CA SER A 153 5.79 -18.83 -4.40
C SER A 153 4.30 -19.14 -4.56
N TRP A 154 3.47 -18.10 -4.66
CA TRP A 154 2.03 -18.25 -4.83
C TRP A 154 1.72 -19.01 -6.12
N GLY A 155 1.18 -20.22 -5.96
CA GLY A 155 0.78 -21.16 -7.02
C GLY A 155 -0.56 -21.80 -6.69
N ASP A 156 -1.00 -22.75 -7.49
CA ASP A 156 -2.24 -23.46 -7.28
C ASP A 156 -2.21 -24.38 -6.06
N MET A 157 -3.38 -24.74 -5.58
CA MET A 157 -3.58 -25.69 -4.49
C MET A 157 -4.37 -26.90 -4.97
N ASP A 158 -4.12 -28.05 -4.32
CA ASP A 158 -4.94 -29.24 -4.47
C ASP A 158 -6.30 -29.09 -3.76
N GLU A 159 -7.17 -30.09 -3.92
CA GLU A 159 -8.50 -30.11 -3.28
C GLU A 159 -8.46 -30.07 -1.74
N LYS A 160 -7.32 -30.41 -1.15
CA LYS A 160 -7.09 -30.39 0.31
C LYS A 160 -6.44 -29.08 0.79
N GLY A 161 -6.22 -28.11 -0.11
CA GLY A 161 -5.62 -26.83 0.22
C GLY A 161 -4.09 -26.87 0.38
N HIS A 162 -3.39 -27.88 -0.16
CA HIS A 162 -1.93 -27.95 -0.15
C HIS A 162 -1.37 -27.37 -1.46
N PRO A 163 -0.22 -26.65 -1.41
CA PRO A 163 0.44 -26.15 -2.60
C PRO A 163 0.87 -27.26 -3.56
N ILE A 164 0.56 -27.09 -4.84
CA ILE A 164 1.02 -28.00 -5.90
C ILE A 164 2.42 -27.57 -6.31
N SER A 165 3.44 -28.39 -6.03
CA SER A 165 4.86 -28.02 -6.20
C SER A 165 5.23 -27.62 -7.62
N LYS A 166 4.65 -28.25 -8.64
CA LYS A 166 4.90 -27.95 -10.07
C LYS A 166 4.36 -26.57 -10.49
N ASP A 167 3.38 -26.02 -9.74
CA ASP A 167 2.71 -24.76 -10.04
C ASP A 167 3.22 -23.60 -9.14
N LYS A 168 4.36 -23.83 -8.44
CA LYS A 168 4.98 -22.84 -7.56
C LYS A 168 5.28 -21.54 -8.31
N GLY A 169 4.75 -20.43 -7.80
CA GLY A 169 4.91 -19.09 -8.37
C GLY A 169 4.02 -18.78 -9.57
N ARG A 170 3.24 -19.73 -10.11
CA ARG A 170 2.42 -19.50 -11.30
C ARG A 170 1.36 -18.42 -11.12
N CYS A 171 0.69 -18.40 -9.97
CA CYS A 171 -0.34 -17.40 -9.66
C CYS A 171 0.30 -16.01 -9.45
N TYR A 172 1.46 -15.94 -8.77
CA TYR A 172 2.23 -14.70 -8.62
C TYR A 172 2.63 -14.11 -9.98
N GLU A 173 3.19 -14.92 -10.88
CA GLU A 173 3.60 -14.47 -12.21
C GLU A 173 2.42 -14.03 -13.07
N LYS A 174 1.28 -14.75 -12.98
CA LYS A 174 0.03 -14.36 -13.67
C LYS A 174 -0.48 -13.03 -13.15
N TRP A 175 -0.56 -12.87 -11.82
CA TRP A 175 -1.01 -11.65 -11.17
C TRP A 175 -0.12 -10.46 -11.55
N LYS A 176 1.19 -10.60 -11.45
CA LYS A 176 2.18 -9.58 -11.82
C LYS A 176 2.02 -9.13 -13.27
N ARG A 177 1.89 -10.08 -14.21
CA ARG A 177 1.63 -9.76 -15.63
C ARG A 177 0.31 -9.01 -15.83
N ASN A 178 -0.73 -9.33 -15.06
CA ASN A 178 -2.01 -8.64 -15.17
C ASN A 178 -1.91 -7.20 -14.68
N VAL A 179 -1.18 -6.92 -13.59
CA VAL A 179 -0.92 -5.54 -13.14
C VAL A 179 -0.11 -4.78 -14.20
N LYS A 180 0.93 -5.39 -14.78
CA LYS A 180 1.73 -4.77 -15.85
C LYS A 180 0.93 -4.39 -17.10
N ARG A 181 -0.22 -5.03 -17.38
CA ARG A 181 -1.08 -4.68 -18.52
C ARG A 181 -1.72 -3.30 -18.41
N TYR A 182 -1.75 -2.71 -17.21
CA TYR A 182 -2.18 -1.32 -17.01
C TYR A 182 -1.08 -0.28 -17.37
N GLY A 183 0.07 -0.73 -17.85
CA GLY A 183 1.14 0.14 -18.34
C GLY A 183 2.32 0.30 -17.39
N TYR A 184 2.33 -0.41 -16.28
CA TYR A 184 3.41 -0.32 -15.29
C TYR A 184 4.60 -1.21 -15.64
N ASP A 185 5.79 -0.72 -15.33
CA ASP A 185 6.97 -1.56 -15.13
C ASP A 185 7.03 -2.09 -13.69
N PHE A 186 7.86 -3.09 -13.43
CA PHE A 186 7.92 -3.76 -12.13
C PHE A 186 9.35 -4.00 -11.68
N ASP A 187 9.64 -3.61 -10.43
CA ASP A 187 10.84 -3.97 -9.68
C ASP A 187 10.46 -4.48 -8.28
N TRP A 188 11.38 -5.21 -7.63
CA TRP A 188 11.13 -5.74 -6.30
C TRP A 188 12.41 -5.94 -5.50
N ARG A 189 12.30 -5.95 -4.17
CA ARG A 189 13.40 -6.25 -3.25
C ARG A 189 12.90 -7.03 -2.04
N ILE A 190 13.81 -7.80 -1.44
CA ILE A 190 13.64 -8.33 -0.09
C ILE A 190 14.41 -7.40 0.84
N LEU A 191 13.70 -6.77 1.76
CA LEU A 191 14.28 -5.87 2.75
C LEU A 191 14.13 -6.46 4.14
N ASN A 192 15.15 -6.28 4.98
CA ASN A 192 15.13 -6.68 6.38
C ASN A 192 15.04 -5.43 7.26
N ALA A 193 14.04 -5.34 8.11
CA ALA A 193 13.82 -4.19 8.98
C ALA A 193 15.03 -3.87 9.87
N ALA A 194 15.82 -4.87 10.27
CA ALA A 194 17.04 -4.68 11.05
C ALA A 194 18.08 -3.80 10.34
N ASP A 195 18.16 -3.86 9.02
CA ASP A 195 19.11 -3.09 8.20
C ASP A 195 18.74 -1.58 8.19
N TYR A 196 17.52 -1.25 8.64
CA TYR A 196 16.98 0.11 8.74
C TYR A 196 16.75 0.56 10.19
N GLY A 197 17.44 -0.08 11.16
CA GLY A 197 17.44 0.33 12.57
C GLY A 197 16.33 -0.25 13.44
N ALA A 198 15.50 -1.15 12.94
CA ALA A 198 14.52 -1.86 13.77
C ALA A 198 15.20 -2.95 14.62
N TYR A 199 14.75 -3.11 15.88
CA TYR A 199 15.26 -4.14 16.80
C TYR A 199 14.66 -5.55 16.52
N THR A 200 14.40 -5.86 15.25
CA THR A 200 13.85 -7.16 14.83
C THR A 200 14.34 -7.53 13.45
N THR A 201 14.61 -8.81 13.24
CA THR A 201 14.87 -9.38 11.91
C THR A 201 13.53 -9.70 11.25
N ARG A 202 13.00 -8.74 10.50
CA ARG A 202 11.75 -8.89 9.74
C ARG A 202 12.04 -8.72 8.26
N LYS A 203 12.20 -9.83 7.55
CA LYS A 203 12.37 -9.83 6.11
C LYS A 203 11.03 -9.80 5.40
N ARG A 204 10.89 -8.92 4.42
CA ARG A 204 9.67 -8.77 3.63
C ARG A 204 9.99 -8.51 2.17
N PHE A 205 9.11 -9.01 1.33
CA PHE A 205 9.03 -8.66 -0.07
C PHE A 205 8.39 -7.27 -0.21
N PHE A 206 9.03 -6.43 -1.00
CA PHE A 206 8.49 -5.15 -1.45
C PHE A 206 8.53 -5.12 -2.97
N GLY A 207 7.38 -4.95 -3.60
CA GLY A 207 7.23 -4.78 -5.03
C GLY A 207 6.77 -3.38 -5.36
N ILE A 208 7.26 -2.81 -6.45
CA ILE A 208 6.81 -1.53 -6.99
C ILE A 208 6.44 -1.69 -8.46
N PHE A 209 5.29 -1.18 -8.81
CA PHE A 209 4.84 -0.94 -10.18
C PHE A 209 4.84 0.57 -10.43
N ALA A 210 5.55 1.01 -11.49
CA ALA A 210 5.79 2.42 -11.80
C ALA A 210 5.63 2.69 -13.31
#